data_5ed05f512848ccc700bfd2b69b8a12a9
#
_entry.id   5ed05f512848ccc700bfd2b69b8a12a9
#
_cell.length_a   1.000
_cell.length_b   1.000
_cell.length_c   1.000
_cell.angle_alpha   90.00
_cell.angle_beta   90.00
_cell.angle_gamma   90.00
#
_symmetry.space_group_name_H-M   'P 1'
#
loop_
_entity.id
_entity.type
_entity.pdbx_description
1 polymer ?
#
loop_
_entity_poly.entity_id
_entity_poly.type
_entity_poly.pdbx_seq_one_letter_code
_entity_poly.pdbx_strand_id
1 'polypeptide(L)'
;MLKPAKNEIRKPTKTISGITPVAIMLPPRKCAHGCCIYCPNLNVPQSYTPKSPVVLRAKELNYDSFQQVQARLEAFKVMNHPTDKIEIIIMGGTFLQYPEKFQNDFIKGIYDALNNKKSKTIEQAQKLNEKSKHRCVALCVETRPDVCVKFIDRMRKWGVTRVELGVQIIDDKIYKLVKRGHSVKDVIDATRALRDAGFKIGYHIMPGLPGSNLKKDLQLFKKLFSDSKFKPDQLKVYPCQVMPCS
;
A
#
# COMPACT_ATOMS: atom_id res chain seq x y z
N MET A 1 -8.16 12.71 -23.30
CA MET A 1 -8.44 11.26 -23.26
C MET A 1 -9.73 10.98 -24.00
N LEU A 2 -9.75 10.04 -24.97
CA LEU A 2 -11.00 9.64 -25.66
C LEU A 2 -11.96 9.04 -24.63
N LYS A 3 -13.19 9.53 -24.56
CA LYS A 3 -14.24 8.98 -23.71
C LYS A 3 -14.75 7.68 -24.31
N PRO A 4 -15.02 6.64 -23.51
CA PRO A 4 -15.65 5.41 -24.00
C PRO A 4 -17.09 5.68 -24.46
N ALA A 5 -17.64 4.83 -25.32
CA ALA A 5 -19.06 4.87 -25.65
C ALA A 5 -19.93 4.62 -24.41
N LYS A 6 -21.22 4.98 -24.47
CA LYS A 6 -22.12 4.96 -23.30
C LYS A 6 -22.17 3.60 -22.58
N ASN A 7 -22.01 2.49 -23.30
CA ASN A 7 -22.08 1.12 -22.77
C ASN A 7 -20.70 0.44 -22.69
N GLU A 8 -19.61 1.19 -22.88
CA GLU A 8 -18.25 0.67 -22.88
C GLU A 8 -17.52 1.08 -21.60
N ILE A 9 -16.85 0.12 -20.95
CA ILE A 9 -15.95 0.37 -19.82
C ILE A 9 -14.51 0.33 -20.34
N ARG A 10 -13.77 1.42 -20.19
CA ARG A 10 -12.37 1.46 -20.60
C ARG A 10 -11.50 0.67 -19.60
N LYS A 11 -10.74 -0.33 -20.10
CA LYS A 11 -9.92 -1.25 -19.28
C LYS A 11 -10.76 -2.02 -18.24
N PRO A 12 -11.75 -2.80 -18.67
CA PRO A 12 -12.77 -3.40 -17.80
C PRO A 12 -12.18 -4.33 -16.72
N THR A 13 -11.02 -4.95 -16.97
CA THR A 13 -10.32 -5.82 -16.00
C THR A 13 -10.00 -5.16 -14.67
N LYS A 14 -9.93 -3.82 -14.62
CA LYS A 14 -9.63 -3.09 -13.37
C LYS A 14 -10.71 -3.20 -12.30
N THR A 15 -11.94 -3.42 -12.70
CA THR A 15 -13.09 -3.47 -11.78
C THR A 15 -13.92 -4.73 -11.94
N ILE A 16 -13.37 -5.76 -12.59
CA ILE A 16 -14.06 -7.04 -12.82
C ILE A 16 -14.47 -7.74 -11.50
N SER A 17 -13.77 -7.47 -10.41
CA SER A 17 -14.12 -7.96 -9.07
C SER A 17 -15.35 -7.27 -8.46
N GLY A 18 -15.89 -6.23 -9.10
CA GLY A 18 -16.93 -5.36 -8.54
C GLY A 18 -16.40 -4.33 -7.53
N ILE A 19 -15.08 -4.24 -7.34
CA ILE A 19 -14.43 -3.25 -6.45
C ILE A 19 -13.49 -2.38 -7.29
N THR A 20 -13.54 -1.07 -7.06
CA THR A 20 -12.68 -0.10 -7.77
C THR A 20 -11.47 0.28 -6.91
N PRO A 21 -10.25 -0.13 -7.32
CA PRO A 21 -9.03 0.18 -6.56
C PRO A 21 -8.57 1.62 -6.82
N VAL A 22 -8.42 2.39 -5.75
CA VAL A 22 -7.93 3.76 -5.74
C VAL A 22 -6.59 3.82 -5.00
N ALA A 23 -5.50 3.87 -5.74
CA ALA A 23 -4.16 4.03 -5.18
C ALA A 23 -3.84 5.52 -5.01
N ILE A 24 -3.44 5.90 -3.81
CA ILE A 24 -2.97 7.23 -3.42
C ILE A 24 -1.57 7.13 -2.82
N MET A 25 -0.78 8.18 -2.96
CA MET A 25 0.63 8.20 -2.59
C MET A 25 0.89 9.17 -1.43
N LEU A 26 1.74 8.75 -0.52
CA LEU A 26 2.27 9.57 0.54
C LEU A 26 3.32 10.57 0.02
N PRO A 27 3.56 11.70 0.69
CA PRO A 27 4.68 12.59 0.34
C PRO A 27 6.04 11.89 0.53
N PRO A 28 7.13 12.42 -0.04
CA PRO A 28 8.47 11.88 0.16
C PRO A 28 8.88 11.87 1.64
N ARG A 29 9.38 10.73 2.13
CA ARG A 29 9.93 10.59 3.46
C ARG A 29 11.00 9.50 3.50
N LYS A 30 12.11 9.75 4.18
CA LYS A 30 13.16 8.75 4.40
C LYS A 30 12.68 7.71 5.42
N CYS A 31 13.07 6.44 5.22
CA CYS A 31 12.81 5.39 6.19
C CYS A 31 13.66 5.59 7.45
N ALA A 32 13.08 5.34 8.63
CA ALA A 32 13.79 5.50 9.90
C ALA A 32 15.00 4.55 10.07
N HIS A 33 15.00 3.39 9.39
CA HIS A 33 16.12 2.44 9.43
C HIS A 33 17.28 2.81 8.48
N GLY A 34 17.18 3.89 7.70
CA GLY A 34 18.12 4.23 6.63
C GLY A 34 17.66 3.80 5.24
N CYS A 35 18.60 3.54 4.36
CA CYS A 35 18.35 3.17 2.96
C CYS A 35 18.83 1.76 2.66
N CYS A 36 17.94 0.94 2.07
CA CYS A 36 18.35 -0.35 1.50
C CYS A 36 19.18 -0.11 0.24
N ILE A 37 20.18 -0.96 -0.04
CA ILE A 37 21.10 -0.76 -1.18
C ILE A 37 20.42 -0.79 -2.55
N TYR A 38 19.25 -1.41 -2.65
CA TYR A 38 18.46 -1.48 -3.89
C TYR A 38 17.37 -0.40 -3.98
N CYS A 39 17.28 0.50 -3.00
CA CYS A 39 16.21 1.49 -2.94
C CYS A 39 16.68 2.82 -3.55
N PRO A 40 16.06 3.30 -4.64
CA PRO A 40 16.45 4.55 -5.26
C PRO A 40 16.19 5.75 -4.33
N ASN A 41 17.14 6.69 -4.29
CA ASN A 41 17.03 7.93 -3.53
C ASN A 41 16.82 9.12 -4.47
N LEU A 42 15.61 9.32 -4.95
CA LEU A 42 15.24 10.24 -6.03
C LEU A 42 14.30 11.38 -5.60
N ASN A 43 14.30 11.77 -4.32
CA ASN A 43 13.39 12.78 -3.76
C ASN A 43 11.89 12.56 -4.05
N VAL A 44 11.51 11.30 -4.14
CA VAL A 44 10.13 10.83 -4.26
C VAL A 44 9.82 9.84 -3.12
N PRO A 45 8.57 9.44 -2.91
CA PRO A 45 8.25 8.42 -1.93
C PRO A 45 9.15 7.18 -2.08
N GLN A 46 9.64 6.68 -0.96
CA GLN A 46 10.64 5.61 -0.93
C GLN A 46 10.16 4.38 -1.69
N SER A 47 11.04 3.73 -2.43
CA SER A 47 10.77 2.59 -3.33
C SER A 47 10.04 2.92 -4.64
N TYR A 48 9.83 4.20 -4.94
CA TYR A 48 9.23 4.65 -6.20
C TYR A 48 10.19 5.52 -7.01
N THR A 49 9.84 5.74 -8.29
CA THR A 49 10.60 6.61 -9.18
C THR A 49 9.78 7.85 -9.57
N PRO A 50 10.42 8.96 -9.97
CA PRO A 50 9.71 10.15 -10.43
C PRO A 50 8.80 9.89 -11.64
N LYS A 51 9.07 8.83 -12.42
CA LYS A 51 8.27 8.41 -13.59
C LYS A 51 7.09 7.51 -13.23
N SER A 52 6.97 7.10 -11.96
CA SER A 52 5.85 6.26 -11.53
C SER A 52 4.52 7.02 -11.67
N PRO A 53 3.50 6.48 -12.37
CA PRO A 53 2.26 7.21 -12.65
C PRO A 53 1.51 7.68 -11.39
N VAL A 54 1.61 6.94 -10.28
CA VAL A 54 0.99 7.31 -9.01
C VAL A 54 1.75 8.48 -8.36
N VAL A 55 3.08 8.54 -8.49
CA VAL A 55 3.92 9.63 -7.97
C VAL A 55 3.64 10.93 -8.75
N LEU A 56 3.59 10.86 -10.09
CA LEU A 56 3.28 12.01 -10.93
C LEU A 56 1.95 12.64 -10.53
N ARG A 57 0.88 11.85 -10.44
CA ARG A 57 -0.44 12.35 -10.03
C ARG A 57 -0.45 12.94 -8.62
N ALA A 58 0.23 12.29 -7.68
CA ALA A 58 0.28 12.76 -6.29
C ALA A 58 1.05 14.08 -6.18
N LYS A 59 2.15 14.24 -6.93
CA LYS A 59 2.95 15.46 -6.97
C LYS A 59 2.13 16.64 -7.49
N GLU A 60 1.36 16.48 -8.55
CA GLU A 60 0.45 17.50 -9.10
C GLU A 60 -0.59 17.97 -8.07
N LEU A 61 -0.97 17.10 -7.12
CA LEU A 61 -1.96 17.35 -6.08
C LEU A 61 -1.33 17.57 -4.69
N ASN A 62 -0.04 17.93 -4.64
CA ASN A 62 0.71 18.17 -3.40
C ASN A 62 0.58 17.02 -2.38
N TYR A 63 0.39 15.78 -2.84
CA TYR A 63 0.17 14.59 -2.02
C TYR A 63 -1.05 14.68 -1.07
N ASP A 64 -1.95 15.61 -1.31
CA ASP A 64 -3.17 15.76 -0.52
C ASP A 64 -4.10 14.56 -0.72
N SER A 65 -4.50 13.89 0.36
CA SER A 65 -5.29 12.66 0.28
C SER A 65 -6.69 12.88 -0.27
N PHE A 66 -7.34 13.99 0.09
CA PHE A 66 -8.67 14.35 -0.41
C PHE A 66 -8.65 14.56 -1.93
N GLN A 67 -7.72 15.38 -2.41
CA GLN A 67 -7.60 15.70 -3.84
C GLN A 67 -7.23 14.46 -4.67
N GLN A 68 -6.32 13.61 -4.16
CA GLN A 68 -5.94 12.37 -4.86
C GLN A 68 -7.13 11.42 -5.03
N VAL A 69 -7.95 11.23 -3.99
CA VAL A 69 -9.14 10.39 -4.06
C VAL A 69 -10.15 10.98 -5.03
N GLN A 70 -10.47 12.27 -4.94
CA GLN A 70 -11.40 12.95 -5.86
C GLN A 70 -10.98 12.84 -7.32
N ALA A 71 -9.71 13.11 -7.63
CA ALA A 71 -9.17 12.99 -8.99
C ALA A 71 -9.27 11.54 -9.52
N ARG A 72 -9.10 10.54 -8.65
CA ARG A 72 -9.24 9.13 -9.04
C ARG A 72 -10.69 8.73 -9.28
N LEU A 73 -11.62 9.18 -8.45
CA LEU A 73 -13.05 8.95 -8.64
C LEU A 73 -13.53 9.54 -9.97
N GLU A 74 -13.14 10.79 -10.25
CA GLU A 74 -13.50 11.43 -11.54
C GLU A 74 -12.88 10.69 -12.72
N ALA A 75 -11.62 10.26 -12.65
CA ALA A 75 -11.00 9.49 -13.71
C ALA A 75 -11.71 8.14 -13.95
N PHE A 76 -12.16 7.45 -12.92
CA PHE A 76 -12.93 6.21 -13.05
C PHE A 76 -14.32 6.46 -13.66
N LYS A 77 -14.97 7.52 -13.23
CA LYS A 77 -16.27 7.94 -13.75
C LYS A 77 -16.21 8.27 -15.26
N VAL A 78 -15.18 9.00 -15.69
CA VAL A 78 -14.94 9.29 -17.12
C VAL A 78 -14.68 8.01 -17.94
N MET A 79 -14.16 6.95 -17.31
CA MET A 79 -13.93 5.64 -17.93
C MET A 79 -15.13 4.68 -17.81
N ASN A 80 -16.27 5.12 -17.29
CA ASN A 80 -17.49 4.36 -17.01
C ASN A 80 -17.31 3.21 -16.00
N HIS A 81 -16.33 3.29 -15.11
CA HIS A 81 -16.21 2.31 -14.03
C HIS A 81 -17.23 2.57 -12.90
N PRO A 82 -17.74 1.52 -12.23
CA PRO A 82 -18.53 1.68 -11.01
C PRO A 82 -17.62 2.28 -9.91
N THR A 83 -18.20 3.13 -9.06
CA THR A 83 -17.47 3.77 -7.96
C THR A 83 -18.23 3.68 -6.63
N ASP A 84 -19.14 2.73 -6.50
CA ASP A 84 -19.93 2.47 -5.30
C ASP A 84 -19.14 1.72 -4.22
N LYS A 85 -18.21 0.83 -4.63
CA LYS A 85 -17.33 0.05 -3.74
C LYS A 85 -15.87 0.38 -4.03
N ILE A 86 -15.23 1.07 -3.12
CA ILE A 86 -13.85 1.56 -3.28
C ILE A 86 -12.91 0.80 -2.35
N GLU A 87 -11.82 0.29 -2.92
CA GLU A 87 -10.65 -0.12 -2.17
C GLU A 87 -9.61 1.01 -2.23
N ILE A 88 -9.25 1.57 -1.08
CA ILE A 88 -8.15 2.54 -0.98
C ILE A 88 -6.85 1.81 -0.70
N ILE A 89 -5.79 2.17 -1.45
CA ILE A 89 -4.45 1.64 -1.26
C ILE A 89 -3.51 2.81 -0.99
N ILE A 90 -3.04 2.93 0.27
CA ILE A 90 -2.06 3.95 0.67
C ILE A 90 -0.66 3.42 0.36
N MET A 91 -0.03 4.03 -0.64
CA MET A 91 1.28 3.65 -1.16
C MET A 91 2.36 4.62 -0.66
N GLY A 92 3.62 4.15 -0.55
CA GLY A 92 4.75 4.99 -0.12
C GLY A 92 5.55 4.39 1.03
N GLY A 93 5.34 3.12 1.35
CA GLY A 93 6.28 2.24 2.06
C GLY A 93 6.35 2.37 3.58
N THR A 94 6.04 3.51 4.19
CA THR A 94 6.23 3.71 5.63
C THR A 94 5.20 4.62 6.29
N PHE A 95 3.93 4.47 5.93
CA PHE A 95 2.84 5.29 6.47
C PHE A 95 2.87 5.40 8.01
N LEU A 96 3.12 4.30 8.69
CA LEU A 96 3.13 4.24 10.15
C LEU A 96 4.31 4.98 10.81
N GLN A 97 5.27 5.49 10.04
CA GLN A 97 6.40 6.30 10.53
C GLN A 97 6.16 7.81 10.41
N TYR A 98 5.05 8.25 9.82
CA TYR A 98 4.67 9.65 9.81
C TYR A 98 4.17 10.10 11.19
N PRO A 99 4.18 11.43 11.52
CA PRO A 99 3.58 11.93 12.74
C PRO A 99 2.10 11.53 12.84
N GLU A 100 1.62 11.26 14.04
CA GLU A 100 0.25 10.78 14.27
C GLU A 100 -0.80 11.73 13.71
N LYS A 101 -0.62 13.03 13.91
CA LYS A 101 -1.52 14.04 13.36
C LYS A 101 -1.63 13.92 11.84
N PHE A 102 -0.49 13.80 11.14
CA PHE A 102 -0.48 13.60 9.68
C PHE A 102 -1.23 12.33 9.27
N GLN A 103 -0.98 11.20 9.97
CA GLN A 103 -1.66 9.94 9.69
C GLN A 103 -3.18 10.09 9.81
N ASN A 104 -3.66 10.71 10.90
CA ASN A 104 -5.08 10.93 11.15
C ASN A 104 -5.70 11.88 10.13
N ASP A 105 -5.04 12.98 9.81
CA ASP A 105 -5.51 13.95 8.80
C ASP A 105 -5.59 13.29 7.42
N PHE A 106 -4.59 12.48 7.05
CA PHE A 106 -4.54 11.76 5.78
C PHE A 106 -5.69 10.75 5.64
N ILE A 107 -5.95 9.95 6.68
CA ILE A 107 -7.07 8.99 6.72
C ILE A 107 -8.42 9.73 6.68
N LYS A 108 -8.56 10.79 7.47
CA LYS A 108 -9.80 11.60 7.47
C LYS A 108 -10.07 12.19 6.09
N GLY A 109 -9.02 12.73 5.44
CA GLY A 109 -9.12 13.27 4.08
C GLY A 109 -9.61 12.27 3.04
N ILE A 110 -9.21 10.99 3.17
CA ILE A 110 -9.71 9.89 2.33
C ILE A 110 -11.23 9.74 2.46
N TYR A 111 -11.72 9.58 3.71
CA TYR A 111 -13.15 9.39 3.95
C TYR A 111 -13.96 10.63 3.58
N ASP A 112 -13.46 11.82 3.91
CA ASP A 112 -14.09 13.09 3.52
C ASP A 112 -14.25 13.20 1.99
N ALA A 113 -13.24 12.77 1.22
CA ALA A 113 -13.30 12.76 -0.24
C ALA A 113 -14.35 11.77 -0.77
N LEU A 114 -14.40 10.55 -0.22
CA LEU A 114 -15.39 9.54 -0.60
C LEU A 114 -16.82 10.00 -0.26
N ASN A 115 -16.98 10.75 0.83
CA ASN A 115 -18.26 11.31 1.26
C ASN A 115 -18.65 12.58 0.51
N ASN A 116 -17.70 13.19 -0.21
CA ASN A 116 -17.82 14.56 -0.75
C ASN A 116 -18.27 15.57 0.32
N LYS A 117 -17.81 15.39 1.56
CA LYS A 117 -18.19 16.20 2.73
C LYS A 117 -17.08 16.18 3.78
N LYS A 118 -16.71 17.37 4.30
CA LYS A 118 -15.75 17.49 5.40
C LYS A 118 -16.39 17.09 6.74
N SER A 119 -15.66 16.33 7.53
CA SER A 119 -16.02 15.87 8.87
C SER A 119 -15.11 16.49 9.93
N LYS A 120 -15.55 16.50 11.19
CA LYS A 120 -14.74 16.98 12.32
C LYS A 120 -13.73 15.90 12.77
N THR A 121 -14.14 14.64 12.81
CA THR A 121 -13.30 13.50 13.26
C THR A 121 -13.31 12.35 12.25
N ILE A 122 -12.38 11.40 12.40
CA ILE A 122 -12.33 10.18 11.58
C ILE A 122 -13.60 9.36 11.78
N GLU A 123 -14.04 9.17 13.01
CA GLU A 123 -15.23 8.39 13.35
C GLU A 123 -16.48 8.97 12.68
N GLN A 124 -16.61 10.29 12.67
CA GLN A 124 -17.71 10.96 11.97
C GLN A 124 -17.60 10.71 10.46
N ALA A 125 -16.39 10.79 9.88
CA ALA A 125 -16.15 10.56 8.47
C ALA A 125 -16.50 9.10 8.07
N GLN A 126 -16.09 8.13 8.88
CA GLN A 126 -16.42 6.71 8.70
C GLN A 126 -17.93 6.46 8.78
N LYS A 127 -18.60 7.01 9.79
CA LYS A 127 -20.05 6.87 9.97
C LYS A 127 -20.84 7.41 8.78
N LEU A 128 -20.41 8.55 8.23
CA LEU A 128 -20.99 9.09 7.00
C LEU A 128 -20.72 8.16 5.81
N ASN A 129 -19.55 7.53 5.75
CA ASN A 129 -19.16 6.68 4.63
C ASN A 129 -19.97 5.38 4.56
N GLU A 130 -20.54 4.89 5.65
CA GLU A 130 -21.42 3.71 5.66
C GLU A 130 -22.61 3.86 4.68
N LYS A 131 -23.09 5.10 4.48
CA LYS A 131 -24.25 5.43 3.63
C LYS A 131 -23.86 6.28 2.41
N SER A 132 -22.58 6.47 2.16
CA SER A 132 -22.10 7.28 1.04
C SER A 132 -22.28 6.57 -0.29
N LYS A 133 -22.36 7.36 -1.38
CA LYS A 133 -22.34 6.85 -2.75
C LYS A 133 -21.06 6.07 -3.05
N HIS A 134 -19.91 6.54 -2.53
CA HIS A 134 -18.61 5.92 -2.70
C HIS A 134 -18.15 5.36 -1.36
N ARG A 135 -18.43 4.07 -1.11
CA ARG A 135 -18.10 3.43 0.15
C ARG A 135 -16.70 2.85 0.14
N CYS A 136 -15.91 3.14 1.16
CA CYS A 136 -14.64 2.48 1.43
C CYS A 136 -14.92 1.07 1.96
N VAL A 137 -14.88 0.06 1.10
CA VAL A 137 -15.11 -1.34 1.49
C VAL A 137 -13.82 -2.05 1.88
N ALA A 138 -12.66 -1.49 1.49
CA ALA A 138 -11.35 -1.96 1.89
C ALA A 138 -10.37 -0.78 1.97
N LEU A 139 -9.54 -0.78 3.01
CA LEU A 139 -8.44 0.16 3.21
C LEU A 139 -7.15 -0.61 3.41
N CYS A 140 -6.19 -0.39 2.54
CA CYS A 140 -4.89 -1.05 2.55
C CYS A 140 -3.77 -0.06 2.90
N VAL A 141 -2.84 -0.50 3.76
CA VAL A 141 -1.65 0.26 4.16
C VAL A 141 -0.39 -0.54 3.83
N GLU A 142 0.56 0.09 3.14
CA GLU A 142 1.91 -0.45 2.95
C GLU A 142 2.79 -0.08 4.16
N THR A 143 3.51 -1.07 4.71
CA THR A 143 4.40 -0.85 5.85
C THR A 143 5.51 -1.90 5.93
N ARG A 144 6.36 -1.74 6.93
CA ARG A 144 7.46 -2.66 7.26
C ARG A 144 7.04 -3.63 8.37
N PRO A 145 7.55 -4.88 8.36
CA PRO A 145 7.24 -5.86 9.41
C PRO A 145 7.62 -5.41 10.83
N ASP A 146 8.82 -4.81 10.98
CA ASP A 146 9.37 -4.33 12.26
C ASP A 146 8.60 -3.15 12.88
N VAL A 147 7.70 -2.53 12.12
CA VAL A 147 6.98 -1.33 12.55
C VAL A 147 5.53 -1.61 12.92
N CYS A 148 4.84 -2.47 12.17
CA CYS A 148 3.37 -2.50 12.14
C CYS A 148 2.71 -3.00 13.44
N VAL A 149 3.33 -3.91 14.19
CA VAL A 149 2.70 -4.58 15.35
C VAL A 149 2.17 -3.59 16.39
N LYS A 150 2.95 -2.58 16.74
CA LYS A 150 2.55 -1.54 17.72
C LYS A 150 1.47 -0.57 17.24
N PHE A 151 1.06 -0.66 15.97
CA PHE A 151 0.03 0.19 15.38
C PHE A 151 -1.28 -0.56 15.07
N ILE A 152 -1.42 -1.81 15.48
CA ILE A 152 -2.58 -2.65 15.19
C ILE A 152 -3.88 -1.96 15.60
N ASP A 153 -3.99 -1.48 16.84
CA ASP A 153 -5.21 -0.82 17.34
C ASP A 153 -5.53 0.46 16.57
N ARG A 154 -4.49 1.23 16.22
CA ARG A 154 -4.66 2.45 15.41
C ARG A 154 -5.14 2.11 14.00
N MET A 155 -4.55 1.11 13.34
CA MET A 155 -4.99 0.65 12.03
C MET A 155 -6.45 0.16 12.06
N ARG A 156 -6.84 -0.54 13.14
CA ARG A 156 -8.25 -0.95 13.34
C ARG A 156 -9.18 0.25 13.44
N LYS A 157 -8.82 1.26 14.24
CA LYS A 157 -9.59 2.52 14.37
C LYS A 157 -9.73 3.25 13.03
N TRP A 158 -8.74 3.22 12.16
CA TRP A 158 -8.81 3.80 10.82
C TRP A 158 -9.67 3.01 9.83
N GLY A 159 -10.09 1.80 10.17
CA GLY A 159 -10.82 0.91 9.27
C GLY A 159 -9.94 0.19 8.26
N VAL A 160 -8.64 0.02 8.56
CA VAL A 160 -7.75 -0.80 7.72
C VAL A 160 -8.23 -2.24 7.71
N THR A 161 -8.30 -2.83 6.52
CA THR A 161 -8.71 -4.22 6.31
C THR A 161 -7.56 -5.10 5.82
N ARG A 162 -6.57 -4.51 5.15
CA ARG A 162 -5.39 -5.21 4.63
C ARG A 162 -4.11 -4.45 4.95
N VAL A 163 -3.07 -5.18 5.34
CA VAL A 163 -1.72 -4.66 5.55
C VAL A 163 -0.77 -5.33 4.57
N GLU A 164 -0.08 -4.54 3.78
CA GLU A 164 0.95 -5.00 2.86
C GLU A 164 2.34 -4.81 3.46
N LEU A 165 3.00 -5.93 3.73
CA LEU A 165 4.31 -5.97 4.35
C LEU A 165 5.42 -5.99 3.30
N GLY A 166 6.35 -5.05 3.38
CA GLY A 166 7.56 -5.04 2.59
C GLY A 166 8.55 -6.13 3.02
N VAL A 167 8.20 -7.39 2.84
CA VAL A 167 9.02 -8.55 3.21
C VAL A 167 10.26 -8.66 2.31
N GLN A 168 10.07 -8.59 1.00
CA GLN A 168 11.08 -8.68 -0.07
C GLN A 168 11.65 -10.10 -0.24
N ILE A 169 12.16 -10.72 0.81
CA ILE A 169 12.72 -12.08 0.87
C ILE A 169 12.61 -12.58 2.32
N ILE A 170 12.76 -13.89 2.58
CA ILE A 170 12.77 -14.45 3.95
C ILE A 170 14.14 -15.07 4.27
N ASP A 171 15.18 -14.23 4.29
CA ASP A 171 16.57 -14.64 4.56
C ASP A 171 17.35 -13.53 5.28
N ASP A 172 17.77 -13.80 6.53
CA ASP A 172 18.48 -12.82 7.37
C ASP A 172 19.85 -12.43 6.83
N LYS A 173 20.55 -13.35 6.11
CA LYS A 173 21.86 -13.04 5.51
C LYS A 173 21.68 -12.02 4.40
N ILE A 174 20.64 -12.18 3.58
CA ILE A 174 20.30 -11.22 2.52
C ILE A 174 19.78 -9.92 3.13
N TYR A 175 18.94 -9.93 4.13
CA TYR A 175 18.50 -8.72 4.84
C TYR A 175 19.68 -7.89 5.35
N LYS A 176 20.68 -8.54 5.97
CA LYS A 176 21.89 -7.88 6.43
C LYS A 176 22.70 -7.29 5.26
N LEU A 177 22.90 -8.08 4.19
CA LEU A 177 23.63 -7.65 3.00
C LEU A 177 23.01 -6.42 2.36
N VAL A 178 21.70 -6.43 2.18
CA VAL A 178 20.95 -5.32 1.53
C VAL A 178 20.56 -4.20 2.47
N LYS A 179 21.01 -4.21 3.72
CA LYS A 179 20.72 -3.21 4.76
C LYS A 179 19.22 -3.01 4.97
N ARG A 180 18.45 -4.11 5.00
CA ARG A 180 16.98 -4.06 5.10
C ARG A 180 16.48 -3.56 6.47
N GLY A 181 17.24 -3.76 7.55
CA GLY A 181 16.95 -3.24 8.88
C GLY A 181 15.82 -3.94 9.63
N HIS A 182 15.36 -5.11 9.17
CA HIS A 182 14.48 -6.02 9.90
C HIS A 182 14.91 -7.47 9.66
N SER A 183 14.40 -8.41 10.44
CA SER A 183 14.71 -9.84 10.42
C SER A 183 13.55 -10.69 9.91
N VAL A 184 13.82 -11.97 9.63
CA VAL A 184 12.78 -12.98 9.34
C VAL A 184 11.85 -13.14 10.55
N LYS A 185 12.38 -12.98 11.77
CA LYS A 185 11.58 -13.01 12.99
C LYS A 185 10.54 -11.89 13.00
N ASP A 186 10.90 -10.67 12.61
CA ASP A 186 9.96 -9.55 12.52
C ASP A 186 8.82 -9.85 11.52
N VAL A 187 9.13 -10.50 10.40
CA VAL A 187 8.10 -10.93 9.42
C VAL A 187 7.14 -11.94 10.05
N ILE A 188 7.65 -12.93 10.78
CA ILE A 188 6.84 -13.96 11.45
C ILE A 188 5.94 -13.32 12.52
N ASP A 189 6.52 -12.50 13.38
CA ASP A 189 5.81 -11.85 14.48
C ASP A 189 4.73 -10.89 13.96
N ALA A 190 5.05 -10.10 12.94
CA ALA A 190 4.09 -9.22 12.27
C ALA A 190 2.95 -10.00 11.61
N THR A 191 3.28 -11.09 10.90
CA THR A 191 2.29 -11.93 10.23
C THR A 191 1.31 -12.53 11.23
N ARG A 192 1.82 -13.08 12.32
CA ARG A 192 0.99 -13.64 13.40
C ARG A 192 0.09 -12.57 14.01
N ALA A 193 0.66 -11.47 14.47
CA ALA A 193 -0.08 -10.41 15.15
C ALA A 193 -1.16 -9.77 14.26
N LEU A 194 -0.88 -9.56 12.98
CA LEU A 194 -1.87 -9.05 12.02
C LEU A 194 -2.98 -10.05 11.74
N ARG A 195 -2.65 -11.36 11.66
CA ARG A 195 -3.64 -12.42 11.46
C ARG A 195 -4.57 -12.54 12.67
N ASP A 196 -3.98 -12.54 13.89
CA ASP A 196 -4.73 -12.61 15.15
C ASP A 196 -5.66 -11.40 15.31
N ALA A 197 -5.26 -10.23 14.79
CA ALA A 197 -6.07 -9.03 14.75
C ALA A 197 -7.10 -9.00 13.60
N GLY A 198 -7.17 -10.02 12.74
CA GLY A 198 -8.17 -10.17 11.66
C GLY A 198 -7.88 -9.35 10.40
N PHE A 199 -6.64 -8.90 10.17
CA PHE A 199 -6.26 -8.26 8.92
C PHE A 199 -5.99 -9.28 7.81
N LYS A 200 -6.28 -8.92 6.56
CA LYS A 200 -5.69 -9.55 5.39
C LYS A 200 -4.24 -9.11 5.23
N ILE A 201 -3.37 -10.03 4.82
CA ILE A 201 -1.93 -9.81 4.78
C ILE A 201 -1.41 -9.97 3.36
N GLY A 202 -0.83 -8.91 2.82
CA GLY A 202 -0.09 -8.96 1.55
C GLY A 202 1.42 -8.97 1.79
N TYR A 203 2.17 -9.76 1.02
CA TYR A 203 3.62 -9.67 1.00
C TYR A 203 4.11 -9.07 -0.30
N HIS A 204 5.05 -8.13 -0.18
CA HIS A 204 5.87 -7.68 -1.29
C HIS A 204 7.10 -8.56 -1.35
N ILE A 205 7.32 -9.26 -2.46
CA ILE A 205 8.45 -10.17 -2.68
C ILE A 205 9.27 -9.68 -3.88
N MET A 206 10.58 -9.65 -3.71
CA MET A 206 11.52 -9.11 -4.67
C MET A 206 12.60 -10.16 -5.01
N PRO A 207 12.36 -11.06 -5.99
CA PRO A 207 13.39 -11.98 -6.45
C PRO A 207 14.55 -11.25 -7.12
N GLY A 208 15.74 -11.87 -7.09
CA GLY A 208 16.95 -11.31 -7.68
C GLY A 208 17.66 -10.27 -6.81
N LEU A 209 17.40 -10.23 -5.50
CA LEU A 209 18.16 -9.39 -4.57
C LEU A 209 19.65 -9.78 -4.54
N PRO A 210 20.57 -8.82 -4.31
CA PRO A 210 21.98 -9.12 -4.08
C PRO A 210 22.16 -10.21 -3.02
N GLY A 211 22.98 -11.21 -3.33
CA GLY A 211 23.19 -12.40 -2.47
C GLY A 211 22.17 -13.52 -2.64
N SER A 212 21.16 -13.34 -3.52
CA SER A 212 20.25 -14.41 -3.93
C SER A 212 20.60 -14.96 -5.32
N ASN A 213 19.94 -16.05 -5.68
CA ASN A 213 19.95 -16.64 -7.02
C ASN A 213 18.62 -17.35 -7.28
N LEU A 214 18.37 -17.76 -8.52
CA LEU A 214 17.12 -18.38 -8.93
C LEU A 214 16.73 -19.59 -8.06
N LYS A 215 17.68 -20.48 -7.77
CA LYS A 215 17.43 -21.69 -6.95
C LYS A 215 16.98 -21.30 -5.54
N LYS A 216 17.65 -20.34 -4.93
CA LYS A 216 17.33 -19.82 -3.59
C LYS A 216 16.01 -19.09 -3.58
N ASP A 217 15.75 -18.23 -4.54
CA ASP A 217 14.48 -17.50 -4.66
C ASP A 217 13.30 -18.46 -4.77
N LEU A 218 13.41 -19.52 -5.60
CA LEU A 218 12.38 -20.54 -5.73
C LEU A 218 12.16 -21.34 -4.44
N GLN A 219 13.23 -21.69 -3.72
CA GLN A 219 13.11 -22.38 -2.43
C GLN A 219 12.40 -21.51 -1.39
N LEU A 220 12.79 -20.25 -1.27
CA LEU A 220 12.18 -19.31 -0.33
C LEU A 220 10.74 -18.99 -0.71
N PHE A 221 10.44 -18.88 -2.01
CA PHE A 221 9.07 -18.70 -2.49
C PHE A 221 8.17 -19.88 -2.11
N LYS A 222 8.62 -21.13 -2.32
CA LYS A 222 7.89 -22.33 -1.89
C LYS A 222 7.65 -22.32 -0.37
N LYS A 223 8.64 -21.87 0.41
CA LYS A 223 8.54 -21.79 1.87
C LYS A 223 7.44 -20.82 2.33
N LEU A 224 7.14 -19.77 1.59
CA LEU A 224 6.03 -18.84 1.92
C LEU A 224 4.68 -19.55 2.05
N PHE A 225 4.48 -20.68 1.33
CA PHE A 225 3.22 -21.42 1.31
C PHE A 225 3.25 -22.71 2.13
N SER A 226 4.44 -23.32 2.29
CA SER A 226 4.58 -24.58 3.04
C SER A 226 4.75 -24.37 4.55
N ASP A 227 5.35 -23.26 4.98
CA ASP A 227 5.55 -22.93 6.39
C ASP A 227 4.39 -22.06 6.91
N SER A 228 3.67 -22.58 7.92
CA SER A 228 2.50 -21.91 8.52
C SER A 228 2.80 -20.54 9.14
N LYS A 229 4.07 -20.24 9.43
CA LYS A 229 4.51 -18.95 9.97
C LYS A 229 4.34 -17.80 9.00
N PHE A 230 4.24 -18.09 7.68
CA PHE A 230 4.08 -17.09 6.63
C PHE A 230 2.65 -17.11 6.05
N LYS A 231 2.40 -17.77 4.93
CA LYS A 231 1.09 -17.90 4.25
C LYS A 231 0.32 -16.58 4.12
N PRO A 232 0.83 -15.62 3.34
CA PRO A 232 0.10 -14.37 3.09
C PRO A 232 -1.18 -14.63 2.29
N ASP A 233 -2.19 -13.76 2.45
CA ASP A 233 -3.42 -13.77 1.64
C ASP A 233 -3.18 -13.27 0.21
N GLN A 234 -2.17 -12.41 0.00
CA GLN A 234 -1.85 -11.80 -1.28
C GLN A 234 -0.34 -11.66 -1.48
N LEU A 235 0.11 -11.74 -2.72
CA LEU A 235 1.48 -11.43 -3.11
C LEU A 235 1.54 -10.32 -4.14
N LYS A 236 2.53 -9.44 -3.98
CA LYS A 236 3.05 -8.57 -5.03
C LYS A 236 4.49 -8.99 -5.32
N VAL A 237 4.73 -9.58 -6.48
CA VAL A 237 6.05 -10.06 -6.89
C VAL A 237 6.60 -9.15 -7.98
N TYR A 238 7.77 -8.58 -7.78
CA TYR A 238 8.48 -7.75 -8.75
C TYR A 238 9.99 -7.99 -8.66
N PRO A 239 10.69 -8.11 -9.80
CA PRO A 239 12.13 -8.37 -9.79
C PRO A 239 12.89 -7.18 -9.22
N CYS A 240 14.02 -7.48 -8.57
CA CYS A 240 14.99 -6.45 -8.20
C CYS A 240 15.60 -5.85 -9.47
N GLN A 241 15.41 -4.54 -9.65
CA GLN A 241 15.99 -3.80 -10.77
C GLN A 241 17.14 -2.95 -10.28
N VAL A 242 18.25 -2.95 -11.01
CA VAL A 242 19.37 -2.03 -10.76
C VAL A 242 18.96 -0.64 -11.26
N MET A 243 18.95 0.31 -10.37
CA MET A 243 18.60 1.71 -10.67
C MET A 243 19.87 2.57 -10.66
N PRO A 244 19.99 3.59 -11.52
CA PRO A 244 21.19 4.42 -11.58
C PRO A 244 21.59 5.13 -10.29
N CYS A 245 20.70 5.18 -9.29
CA CYS A 245 20.87 5.89 -8.02
C CYS A 245 20.62 4.98 -6.80
N SER A 246 20.76 3.66 -6.96
CA SER A 246 20.68 2.68 -5.87
C SER A 246 22.04 2.20 -5.41
#